data_eaed466811834d31ac23d9ff61fac8b2
#
_entry.id   eaed466811834d31ac23d9ff61fac8b2
#
_cell.length_a   1.000
_cell.length_b   1.000
_cell.length_c   1.000
_cell.angle_alpha   90.00
_cell.angle_beta   90.00
_cell.angle_gamma   90.00
#
_symmetry.space_group_name_H-M   'P 1'
#
loop_
_entity.id
_entity.type
_entity.pdbx_description
1 polymer ?
#
loop_
_entity_poly.entity_id
_entity_poly.type
_entity_poly.pdbx_seq_one_letter_code
_entity_poly.pdbx_strand_id
1 'polypeptide(L)'
;HQDDLGELLTGDKAEQFLKDTLNAEHEEKKYEVVREFRKDFKDLIDKSKQGKIVVLIDDLDRCLPHHIIENLEAIKLFLNVPKTAFVIAADSYIVTNAIKSEYKEIINAASEERPQLGDSYMEKFIQVPYKIPSLSPKEVETYVTLLFCQSILDDTLFKKVREDFAIFTKDNKFDCYGWSNIQTLLKSEIPTGLGETIGFVTRFSSIIGNSMKWNPRLIKRFLNAFEMRSSLLEQSGITDIKSKFALLKLMLIEQKHVEQFKQLNSWVMSNLSTPPELRVIEDYADGKGEELGEHQDWNNPDLIKLVSEAPKFSEVDMRELFWVSRDIIVEQMSGLSLVSTRVRGVFNRAYNASTDNVRENVCKNEVAAMSANDLEELFDLIDSKILTEPTEKEG
;
A
#
# COMPACT_ATOMS: atom_id res chain seq x y z
N HIS A 1 -9.11 55.65 -45.99
CA HIS A 1 -10.17 54.90 -45.26
C HIS A 1 -10.70 53.65 -46.02
N GLN A 2 -10.48 53.55 -47.34
CA GLN A 2 -10.85 52.36 -48.11
C GLN A 2 -9.67 51.36 -48.27
N ASP A 3 -8.45 51.83 -48.16
CA ASP A 3 -7.24 51.03 -48.27
C ASP A 3 -6.91 50.25 -46.96
N ASP A 4 -7.32 50.77 -45.80
CA ASP A 4 -7.14 50.14 -44.51
C ASP A 4 -8.00 48.88 -44.30
N LEU A 5 -9.14 48.76 -45.00
CA LEU A 5 -10.02 47.57 -44.94
C LEU A 5 -9.52 46.42 -45.81
N GLY A 6 -8.73 46.71 -46.85
CA GLY A 6 -8.15 45.72 -47.75
C GLY A 6 -6.98 44.94 -47.12
N GLU A 7 -6.16 45.61 -46.28
CA GLU A 7 -5.05 45.01 -45.57
C GLU A 7 -5.50 44.15 -44.36
N LEU A 8 -6.68 44.45 -43.80
CA LEU A 8 -7.29 43.68 -42.70
C LEU A 8 -7.89 42.34 -43.14
N LEU A 9 -8.13 42.18 -44.44
CA LEU A 9 -8.83 40.99 -44.99
C LEU A 9 -7.90 40.02 -45.76
N THR A 10 -6.62 40.29 -45.84
CA THR A 10 -5.64 39.40 -46.49
C THR A 10 -4.53 39.01 -45.56
N GLY A 11 -4.38 37.70 -45.34
CA GLY A 11 -3.29 37.11 -44.58
C GLY A 11 -3.64 36.59 -43.17
N ASP A 12 -2.63 36.22 -42.41
CA ASP A 12 -2.71 35.59 -41.09
C ASP A 12 -3.64 36.32 -40.08
N LYS A 13 -3.79 37.62 -40.20
CA LYS A 13 -4.65 38.44 -39.31
C LYS A 13 -6.15 38.22 -39.56
N ALA A 14 -6.55 37.99 -40.83
CA ALA A 14 -7.94 37.68 -41.15
C ALA A 14 -8.31 36.27 -40.67
N GLU A 15 -7.38 35.35 -40.79
CA GLU A 15 -7.55 33.97 -40.29
C GLU A 15 -7.61 33.94 -38.76
N GLN A 16 -6.82 34.79 -38.09
CA GLN A 16 -6.84 34.89 -36.63
C GLN A 16 -8.13 35.54 -36.14
N PHE A 17 -8.60 36.63 -36.79
CA PHE A 17 -9.86 37.27 -36.48
C PHE A 17 -11.06 36.34 -36.69
N LEU A 18 -11.07 35.55 -37.75
CA LEU A 18 -12.10 34.55 -37.98
C LEU A 18 -12.07 33.44 -36.95
N LYS A 19 -10.88 32.95 -36.54
CA LYS A 19 -10.73 31.98 -35.46
C LYS A 19 -11.21 32.53 -34.12
N ASP A 20 -10.89 33.75 -33.80
CA ASP A 20 -11.31 34.41 -32.55
C ASP A 20 -12.81 34.65 -32.51
N THR A 21 -13.41 35.03 -33.66
CA THR A 21 -14.85 35.23 -33.78
C THR A 21 -15.63 33.92 -33.73
N LEU A 22 -15.14 32.86 -34.39
CA LEU A 22 -15.73 31.54 -34.32
C LEU A 22 -15.60 30.90 -32.92
N ASN A 23 -14.50 31.16 -32.23
CA ASN A 23 -14.34 30.76 -30.84
C ASN A 23 -15.28 31.50 -29.90
N ALA A 24 -15.47 32.83 -30.09
CA ALA A 24 -16.41 33.63 -29.32
C ALA A 24 -17.88 33.17 -29.51
N GLU A 25 -18.30 32.90 -30.77
CA GLU A 25 -19.64 32.35 -31.03
C GLU A 25 -19.83 30.92 -30.45
N HIS A 26 -18.76 30.12 -30.42
CA HIS A 26 -18.79 28.80 -29.78
C HIS A 26 -18.90 28.93 -28.25
N GLU A 27 -18.22 29.90 -27.64
CA GLU A 27 -18.32 30.17 -26.21
C GLU A 27 -19.72 30.73 -25.84
N GLU A 28 -20.28 31.67 -26.58
CA GLU A 28 -21.64 32.17 -26.32
C GLU A 28 -22.68 31.05 -26.41
N LYS A 29 -22.63 30.21 -27.41
CA LYS A 29 -23.50 29.04 -27.52
C LYS A 29 -23.33 28.07 -26.36
N LYS A 30 -22.10 27.86 -25.91
CA LYS A 30 -21.79 27.02 -24.75
C LYS A 30 -22.41 27.62 -23.47
N TYR A 31 -22.35 28.93 -23.28
CA TYR A 31 -22.97 29.62 -22.14
C TYR A 31 -24.51 29.58 -22.19
N GLU A 32 -25.11 29.68 -23.37
CA GLU A 32 -26.55 29.55 -23.52
C GLU A 32 -27.03 28.12 -23.17
N VAL A 33 -26.42 27.14 -23.73
CA VAL A 33 -26.70 25.70 -23.41
C VAL A 33 -26.61 25.44 -21.90
N VAL A 34 -25.59 25.98 -21.26
CA VAL A 34 -25.40 25.80 -19.79
C VAL A 34 -26.50 26.53 -19.00
N ARG A 35 -26.93 27.73 -19.43
CA ARG A 35 -28.03 28.44 -18.77
C ARG A 35 -29.36 27.73 -18.93
N GLU A 36 -29.63 27.21 -20.12
CA GLU A 36 -30.85 26.46 -20.42
C GLU A 36 -30.89 25.17 -19.61
N PHE A 37 -29.79 24.44 -19.58
CA PHE A 37 -29.66 23.21 -18.78
C PHE A 37 -29.85 23.46 -17.27
N ARG A 38 -29.29 24.57 -16.73
CA ARG A 38 -29.51 24.94 -15.32
C ARG A 38 -30.97 25.25 -15.02
N LYS A 39 -31.66 25.90 -15.95
CA LYS A 39 -33.07 26.22 -15.83
C LYS A 39 -33.91 24.94 -15.84
N ASP A 40 -33.66 24.07 -16.81
CA ASP A 40 -34.37 22.79 -16.93
C ASP A 40 -34.13 21.89 -15.71
N PHE A 41 -32.91 21.84 -15.20
CA PHE A 41 -32.58 21.11 -13.99
C PHE A 41 -33.29 21.68 -12.76
N LYS A 42 -33.35 23.01 -12.61
CA LYS A 42 -34.11 23.67 -11.56
C LYS A 42 -35.61 23.39 -11.67
N ASP A 43 -36.17 23.47 -12.87
CA ASP A 43 -37.58 23.17 -13.11
C ASP A 43 -37.92 21.71 -12.83
N LEU A 44 -37.00 20.78 -13.13
CA LEU A 44 -37.13 19.37 -12.79
C LEU A 44 -37.16 19.16 -11.26
N ILE A 45 -36.27 19.81 -10.52
CA ILE A 45 -36.24 19.76 -9.06
C ILE A 45 -37.53 20.30 -8.46
N ASP A 46 -37.99 21.46 -8.94
CA ASP A 46 -39.20 22.07 -8.43
C ASP A 46 -40.46 21.22 -8.74
N LYS A 47 -40.51 20.56 -9.91
CA LYS A 47 -41.57 19.62 -10.30
C LYS A 47 -41.52 18.30 -9.55
N SER A 48 -40.34 17.84 -9.12
CA SER A 48 -40.15 16.55 -8.44
C SER A 48 -40.82 16.46 -7.07
N LYS A 49 -41.27 17.57 -6.50
CA LYS A 49 -41.82 17.70 -5.14
C LYS A 49 -40.89 17.19 -4.02
N GLN A 50 -39.62 16.96 -4.35
CA GLN A 50 -38.60 16.58 -3.37
C GLN A 50 -38.09 17.81 -2.61
N GLY A 51 -37.85 17.65 -1.30
CA GLY A 51 -37.40 18.76 -0.47
C GLY A 51 -35.99 19.20 -0.79
N LYS A 52 -35.08 18.24 -1.02
CA LYS A 52 -33.67 18.43 -1.37
C LYS A 52 -33.17 17.26 -2.22
N ILE A 53 -32.23 17.54 -3.12
CA ILE A 53 -31.50 16.53 -3.89
C ILE A 53 -30.05 16.54 -3.43
N VAL A 54 -29.52 15.38 -3.09
CA VAL A 54 -28.09 15.18 -2.78
C VAL A 54 -27.50 14.29 -3.85
N VAL A 55 -26.49 14.80 -4.55
CA VAL A 55 -25.73 14.07 -5.57
C VAL A 55 -24.45 13.58 -4.95
N LEU A 56 -24.24 12.26 -4.95
CA LEU A 56 -23.01 11.64 -4.46
C LEU A 56 -22.14 11.30 -5.67
N ILE A 57 -20.90 11.80 -5.68
CA ILE A 57 -19.91 11.56 -6.74
C ILE A 57 -18.73 10.86 -6.07
N ASP A 58 -18.43 9.65 -6.52
CA ASP A 58 -17.32 8.84 -6.02
C ASP A 58 -16.34 8.53 -7.16
N ASP A 59 -15.12 8.10 -6.80
CA ASP A 59 -14.08 7.65 -7.73
C ASP A 59 -13.61 8.72 -8.76
N LEU A 60 -13.76 10.00 -8.46
CA LEU A 60 -13.28 11.08 -9.33
C LEU A 60 -11.75 11.02 -9.54
N ASP A 61 -11.01 10.56 -8.53
CA ASP A 61 -9.56 10.37 -8.55
C ASP A 61 -9.08 9.22 -9.45
N ARG A 62 -9.98 8.40 -10.00
CA ARG A 62 -9.65 7.36 -11.00
C ARG A 62 -9.71 7.85 -12.44
N CYS A 63 -10.17 9.09 -12.65
CA CYS A 63 -10.21 9.68 -13.98
C CYS A 63 -8.83 10.21 -14.40
N LEU A 64 -8.63 10.39 -15.70
CA LEU A 64 -7.45 11.09 -16.22
C LEU A 64 -7.46 12.57 -15.75
N PRO A 65 -6.30 13.23 -15.58
CA PRO A 65 -6.22 14.57 -15.04
C PRO A 65 -7.16 15.59 -15.69
N HIS A 66 -7.22 15.63 -17.02
CA HIS A 66 -8.11 16.54 -17.75
C HIS A 66 -9.60 16.25 -17.50
N HIS A 67 -9.98 14.96 -17.40
CA HIS A 67 -11.36 14.60 -17.07
C HIS A 67 -11.74 14.93 -15.63
N ILE A 68 -10.80 14.89 -14.69
CA ILE A 68 -11.05 15.38 -13.31
C ILE A 68 -11.48 16.83 -13.37
N ILE A 69 -10.76 17.66 -14.12
CA ILE A 69 -11.03 19.08 -14.25
C ILE A 69 -12.37 19.34 -14.96
N GLU A 70 -12.61 18.69 -16.08
CA GLU A 70 -13.88 18.79 -16.81
C GLU A 70 -15.08 18.44 -15.91
N ASN A 71 -14.98 17.36 -15.13
CA ASN A 71 -16.03 16.98 -14.20
C ASN A 71 -16.22 18.01 -13.08
N LEU A 72 -15.12 18.53 -12.51
CA LEU A 72 -15.20 19.57 -11.48
C LEU A 72 -15.85 20.85 -12.04
N GLU A 73 -15.46 21.27 -13.23
CA GLU A 73 -16.08 22.42 -13.90
C GLU A 73 -17.56 22.19 -14.20
N ALA A 74 -17.93 20.97 -14.67
CA ALA A 74 -19.32 20.62 -14.86
C ALA A 74 -20.12 20.70 -13.55
N ILE A 75 -19.59 20.12 -12.45
CA ILE A 75 -20.23 20.20 -11.13
C ILE A 75 -20.42 21.66 -10.70
N LYS A 76 -19.41 22.51 -10.92
CA LYS A 76 -19.47 23.93 -10.59
C LYS A 76 -20.67 24.64 -11.23
N LEU A 77 -21.09 24.20 -12.41
CA LEU A 77 -22.25 24.76 -13.10
C LEU A 77 -23.55 24.51 -12.33
N PHE A 78 -23.63 23.48 -11.50
CA PHE A 78 -24.81 23.10 -10.72
C PHE A 78 -24.78 23.52 -9.25
N LEU A 79 -23.62 23.95 -8.72
CA LEU A 79 -23.47 24.27 -7.30
C LEU A 79 -24.40 25.41 -6.83
N ASN A 80 -24.89 26.24 -7.73
CA ASN A 80 -25.77 27.36 -7.42
C ASN A 80 -27.26 27.05 -7.63
N VAL A 81 -27.63 25.79 -7.92
CA VAL A 81 -29.06 25.43 -8.05
C VAL A 81 -29.66 25.24 -6.66
N PRO A 82 -30.76 25.98 -6.32
CA PRO A 82 -31.37 25.80 -5.00
C PRO A 82 -31.83 24.38 -4.71
N LYS A 83 -31.79 23.99 -3.45
CA LYS A 83 -32.20 22.65 -2.96
C LYS A 83 -31.30 21.50 -3.45
N THR A 84 -30.10 21.78 -3.97
CA THR A 84 -29.12 20.77 -4.34
C THR A 84 -27.90 20.81 -3.44
N ALA A 85 -27.32 19.64 -3.17
CA ALA A 85 -26.03 19.47 -2.52
C ALA A 85 -25.22 18.40 -3.27
N PHE A 86 -23.92 18.61 -3.38
CA PHE A 86 -22.99 17.69 -4.00
C PHE A 86 -22.02 17.19 -2.93
N VAL A 87 -21.86 15.89 -2.82
CA VAL A 87 -20.85 15.25 -1.96
C VAL A 87 -19.86 14.55 -2.88
N ILE A 88 -18.63 15.03 -2.90
CA ILE A 88 -17.56 14.50 -3.75
C ILE A 88 -16.59 13.72 -2.88
N ALA A 89 -16.47 12.42 -3.13
CA ALA A 89 -15.49 11.56 -2.51
C ALA A 89 -14.32 11.35 -3.47
N ALA A 90 -13.15 11.86 -3.12
CA ALA A 90 -11.94 11.78 -3.93
C ALA A 90 -10.69 11.91 -3.06
N ASP A 91 -9.55 11.40 -3.54
CA ASP A 91 -8.24 11.68 -2.95
C ASP A 91 -7.83 13.12 -3.31
N SER A 92 -7.77 13.99 -2.31
CA SER A 92 -7.41 15.40 -2.49
C SER A 92 -6.02 15.58 -3.12
N TYR A 93 -5.07 14.69 -2.84
CA TYR A 93 -3.73 14.74 -3.41
C TYR A 93 -3.75 14.50 -4.92
N ILE A 94 -4.51 13.51 -5.40
CA ILE A 94 -4.64 13.19 -6.83
C ILE A 94 -5.34 14.34 -7.55
N VAL A 95 -6.44 14.84 -6.98
CA VAL A 95 -7.18 15.96 -7.57
C VAL A 95 -6.32 17.23 -7.64
N THR A 96 -5.60 17.58 -6.56
CA THR A 96 -4.69 18.73 -6.55
C THR A 96 -3.56 18.58 -7.58
N ASN A 97 -3.00 17.38 -7.74
CA ASN A 97 -1.97 17.14 -8.75
C ASN A 97 -2.52 17.20 -10.19
N ALA A 98 -3.75 16.72 -10.41
CA ALA A 98 -4.42 16.89 -11.70
C ALA A 98 -4.59 18.37 -12.09
N ILE A 99 -5.02 19.18 -11.13
CA ILE A 99 -5.12 20.65 -11.32
C ILE A 99 -3.75 21.27 -11.63
N LYS A 100 -2.71 20.91 -10.87
CA LYS A 100 -1.34 21.40 -11.12
C LYS A 100 -0.80 20.97 -12.49
N SER A 101 -1.13 19.76 -12.94
CA SER A 101 -0.70 19.26 -14.26
C SER A 101 -1.37 20.03 -15.40
N GLU A 102 -2.67 20.27 -15.32
CA GLU A 102 -3.44 20.96 -16.35
C GLU A 102 -3.05 22.44 -16.46
N TYR A 103 -2.83 23.10 -15.33
CA TYR A 103 -2.45 24.51 -15.30
C TYR A 103 -0.94 24.76 -15.21
N LYS A 104 -0.12 23.75 -15.57
CA LYS A 104 1.35 23.80 -15.48
C LYS A 104 1.95 25.01 -16.21
N GLU A 105 1.46 25.37 -17.38
CA GLU A 105 1.95 26.52 -18.16
C GLU A 105 1.67 27.84 -17.45
N ILE A 106 0.50 27.98 -16.83
CA ILE A 106 0.09 29.16 -16.08
C ILE A 106 0.90 29.27 -14.77
N ILE A 107 1.18 28.13 -14.13
CA ILE A 107 1.99 28.08 -12.90
C ILE A 107 3.44 28.46 -13.20
N ASN A 108 4.00 27.97 -14.30
CA ASN A 108 5.38 28.27 -14.71
C ASN A 108 5.57 29.72 -15.19
N ALA A 109 4.52 30.33 -15.74
CA ALA A 109 4.53 31.73 -16.15
C ALA A 109 4.35 32.73 -14.98
N ALA A 110 3.76 32.27 -13.87
CA ALA A 110 3.66 33.04 -12.64
C ALA A 110 4.92 32.79 -11.81
N SER A 111 5.72 33.87 -11.60
CA SER A 111 6.94 33.87 -10.76
C SER A 111 6.79 33.03 -9.48
N GLU A 112 7.93 32.55 -8.94
CA GLU A 112 8.12 31.61 -7.80
C GLU A 112 7.24 31.84 -6.53
N GLU A 113 6.46 32.90 -6.49
CA GLU A 113 5.62 33.30 -5.33
C GLU A 113 4.26 32.59 -5.22
N ARG A 114 3.84 31.71 -6.16
CA ARG A 114 2.54 31.04 -6.10
C ARG A 114 2.58 29.51 -6.25
N PRO A 115 3.24 28.78 -5.34
CA PRO A 115 3.24 27.31 -5.37
C PRO A 115 1.89 26.66 -5.01
N GLN A 116 0.88 27.44 -4.59
CA GLN A 116 -0.38 26.95 -4.00
C GLN A 116 -1.60 27.04 -4.93
N LEU A 117 -1.42 27.14 -6.26
CA LEU A 117 -2.55 27.35 -7.19
C LEU A 117 -3.59 26.19 -7.11
N GLY A 118 -3.12 24.96 -6.98
CA GLY A 118 -4.02 23.79 -6.86
C GLY A 118 -4.87 23.82 -5.59
N ASP A 119 -4.26 24.19 -4.47
CA ASP A 119 -4.95 24.29 -3.19
C ASP A 119 -5.94 25.46 -3.19
N SER A 120 -5.55 26.61 -3.72
CA SER A 120 -6.43 27.78 -3.88
C SER A 120 -7.61 27.54 -4.84
N TYR A 121 -7.44 26.66 -5.84
CA TYR A 121 -8.53 26.25 -6.72
C TYR A 121 -9.55 25.39 -5.95
N MET A 122 -9.06 24.42 -5.17
CA MET A 122 -9.90 23.55 -4.36
C MET A 122 -10.65 24.33 -3.28
N GLU A 123 -10.01 25.29 -2.61
CA GLU A 123 -10.66 26.16 -1.61
C GLU A 123 -11.83 26.96 -2.19
N LYS A 124 -11.73 27.40 -3.45
CA LYS A 124 -12.81 28.13 -4.14
C LYS A 124 -13.94 27.22 -4.59
N PHE A 125 -13.64 25.95 -4.80
CA PHE A 125 -14.59 24.98 -5.32
C PHE A 125 -15.34 24.25 -4.20
N ILE A 126 -14.61 23.78 -3.17
CA ILE A 126 -15.15 23.00 -2.06
C ILE A 126 -15.54 23.92 -0.91
N GLN A 127 -16.85 24.04 -0.66
CA GLN A 127 -17.38 24.88 0.42
C GLN A 127 -17.12 24.28 1.81
N VAL A 128 -17.18 22.94 1.94
CA VAL A 128 -17.00 22.22 3.20
C VAL A 128 -16.03 21.05 2.96
N PRO A 129 -14.72 21.25 3.13
CA PRO A 129 -13.77 20.16 3.07
C PRO A 129 -13.90 19.28 4.33
N TYR A 130 -14.03 17.98 4.13
CA TYR A 130 -14.07 17.00 5.22
C TYR A 130 -13.11 15.85 4.93
N LYS A 131 -12.16 15.64 5.83
CA LYS A 131 -11.25 14.50 5.76
C LYS A 131 -11.74 13.38 6.67
N ILE A 132 -11.98 12.20 6.10
CA ILE A 132 -12.34 11.03 6.89
C ILE A 132 -11.18 10.70 7.84
N PRO A 133 -11.41 10.61 9.16
CA PRO A 133 -10.36 10.28 10.11
C PRO A 133 -9.77 8.89 9.83
N SER A 134 -8.47 8.76 10.06
CA SER A 134 -7.81 7.45 10.08
C SER A 134 -8.26 6.66 11.31
N LEU A 135 -8.19 5.32 11.22
CA LEU A 135 -8.52 4.47 12.37
C LEU A 135 -7.56 4.69 13.54
N SER A 136 -8.08 4.66 14.75
CA SER A 136 -7.28 4.58 15.99
C SER A 136 -6.78 3.14 16.22
N PRO A 137 -5.79 2.90 17.11
CA PRO A 137 -5.35 1.55 17.44
C PRO A 137 -6.46 0.62 17.90
N LYS A 138 -7.41 1.10 18.71
CA LYS A 138 -8.57 0.32 19.18
C LYS A 138 -9.54 0.00 18.04
N GLU A 139 -9.73 0.92 17.11
CA GLU A 139 -10.56 0.68 15.93
C GLU A 139 -9.89 -0.30 14.95
N VAL A 140 -8.56 -0.29 14.83
CA VAL A 140 -7.83 -1.31 14.06
C VAL A 140 -8.02 -2.69 14.69
N GLU A 141 -7.90 -2.81 16.01
CA GLU A 141 -8.13 -4.06 16.72
C GLU A 141 -9.56 -4.58 16.52
N THR A 142 -10.55 -3.71 16.66
CA THR A 142 -11.96 -4.03 16.39
C THR A 142 -12.16 -4.46 14.94
N TYR A 143 -11.58 -3.72 13.99
CA TYR A 143 -11.71 -4.00 12.57
C TYR A 143 -11.10 -5.35 12.18
N VAL A 144 -9.90 -5.64 12.68
CA VAL A 144 -9.22 -6.92 12.48
C VAL A 144 -10.05 -8.07 13.08
N THR A 145 -10.54 -7.91 14.32
CA THR A 145 -11.41 -8.89 14.96
C THR A 145 -12.66 -9.21 14.12
N LEU A 146 -13.33 -8.19 13.62
CA LEU A 146 -14.54 -8.37 12.79
C LEU A 146 -14.22 -9.01 11.44
N LEU A 147 -13.08 -8.70 10.82
CA LEU A 147 -12.66 -9.34 9.57
C LEU A 147 -12.40 -10.84 9.75
N PHE A 148 -11.73 -11.26 10.82
CA PHE A 148 -11.53 -12.69 11.10
C PHE A 148 -12.84 -13.38 11.47
N CYS A 149 -13.74 -12.72 12.19
CA CYS A 149 -15.08 -13.26 12.41
C CYS A 149 -15.83 -13.44 11.09
N GLN A 150 -15.72 -12.50 10.17
CA GLN A 150 -16.36 -12.59 8.85
C GLN A 150 -15.81 -13.73 7.99
N SER A 151 -14.51 -14.01 8.07
CA SER A 151 -13.87 -15.04 7.24
C SER A 151 -14.09 -16.46 7.78
N ILE A 152 -14.25 -16.63 9.10
CA ILE A 152 -14.25 -17.94 9.76
C ILE A 152 -15.65 -18.37 10.21
N LEU A 153 -16.51 -17.42 10.62
CA LEU A 153 -17.88 -17.74 11.07
C LEU A 153 -18.83 -17.92 9.89
N ASP A 154 -19.83 -18.77 10.07
CA ASP A 154 -20.95 -18.81 9.14
C ASP A 154 -21.80 -17.51 9.19
N ASP A 155 -22.64 -17.31 8.18
CA ASP A 155 -23.45 -16.09 8.03
C ASP A 155 -24.36 -15.83 9.25
N THR A 156 -24.84 -16.88 9.92
CA THR A 156 -25.75 -16.76 11.07
C THR A 156 -25.00 -16.25 12.30
N LEU A 157 -23.84 -16.84 12.59
CA LEU A 157 -22.99 -16.41 13.71
C LEU A 157 -22.41 -15.03 13.47
N PHE A 158 -21.94 -14.77 12.25
CA PHE A 158 -21.42 -13.44 11.91
C PHE A 158 -22.51 -12.36 12.00
N LYS A 159 -23.75 -12.66 11.63
CA LYS A 159 -24.87 -11.75 11.82
C LYS A 159 -25.09 -11.41 13.30
N LYS A 160 -25.04 -12.42 14.20
CA LYS A 160 -25.10 -12.18 15.66
C LYS A 160 -23.99 -11.23 16.11
N VAL A 161 -22.74 -11.44 15.65
CA VAL A 161 -21.60 -10.57 15.97
C VAL A 161 -21.82 -9.13 15.49
N ARG A 162 -22.31 -8.93 14.28
CA ARG A 162 -22.62 -7.60 13.74
C ARG A 162 -23.70 -6.86 14.52
N GLU A 163 -24.74 -7.57 14.93
CA GLU A 163 -25.85 -7.01 15.73
C GLU A 163 -25.34 -6.60 17.13
N ASP A 164 -24.56 -7.45 17.78
CA ASP A 164 -23.96 -7.16 19.09
C ASP A 164 -22.96 -5.99 19.01
N PHE A 165 -22.10 -5.96 17.99
CA PHE A 165 -21.21 -4.84 17.71
C PHE A 165 -21.98 -3.53 17.53
N ALA A 166 -23.11 -3.54 16.80
CA ALA A 166 -23.91 -2.35 16.58
C ALA A 166 -24.58 -1.83 17.88
N ILE A 167 -24.85 -2.71 18.84
CA ILE A 167 -25.35 -2.35 20.18
C ILE A 167 -24.18 -1.80 21.00
N PHE A 168 -23.06 -2.52 21.04
CA PHE A 168 -21.87 -2.15 21.80
C PHE A 168 -21.37 -0.73 21.47
N THR A 169 -21.31 -0.39 20.19
CA THR A 169 -20.79 0.92 19.73
C THR A 169 -21.67 2.11 20.14
N LYS A 170 -22.94 1.90 20.48
CA LYS A 170 -23.81 3.00 20.94
C LYS A 170 -23.39 3.52 22.31
N ASP A 171 -22.99 2.61 23.19
CA ASP A 171 -22.67 2.94 24.59
C ASP A 171 -21.16 3.02 24.83
N ASN A 172 -20.34 2.41 23.93
CA ASN A 172 -18.89 2.27 24.09
C ASN A 172 -18.13 2.82 22.86
N LYS A 173 -18.44 4.05 22.47
CA LYS A 173 -17.93 4.68 21.24
C LYS A 173 -16.41 4.69 21.08
N PHE A 174 -15.65 4.70 22.18
CA PHE A 174 -14.19 4.79 22.18
C PHE A 174 -13.49 3.51 22.64
N ASP A 175 -14.26 2.44 22.88
CA ASP A 175 -13.70 1.18 23.34
C ASP A 175 -13.52 0.18 22.20
N CYS A 176 -12.66 -0.82 22.44
CA CYS A 176 -12.38 -1.88 21.51
C CYS A 176 -13.46 -2.97 21.65
N TYR A 177 -14.06 -3.35 20.52
CA TYR A 177 -14.86 -4.57 20.41
C TYR A 177 -13.91 -5.71 19.98
N GLY A 178 -13.41 -6.44 20.96
CA GLY A 178 -12.36 -7.42 20.75
C GLY A 178 -12.79 -8.86 21.08
N TRP A 179 -11.79 -9.73 21.25
CA TRP A 179 -12.01 -11.15 21.50
C TRP A 179 -12.91 -11.44 22.72
N SER A 180 -12.80 -10.68 23.80
CA SER A 180 -13.62 -10.86 25.00
C SER A 180 -15.12 -10.71 24.73
N ASN A 181 -15.52 -9.80 23.84
CA ASN A 181 -16.89 -9.61 23.42
C ASN A 181 -17.40 -10.82 22.63
N ILE A 182 -16.60 -11.28 21.66
CA ILE A 182 -16.91 -12.46 20.85
C ILE A 182 -17.07 -13.70 21.73
N GLN A 183 -16.15 -13.91 22.68
CA GLN A 183 -16.18 -15.03 23.59
C GLN A 183 -17.44 -15.03 24.47
N THR A 184 -17.82 -13.86 24.97
CA THR A 184 -19.02 -13.70 25.79
C THR A 184 -20.30 -13.95 24.99
N LEU A 185 -20.35 -13.49 23.73
CA LEU A 185 -21.50 -13.64 22.84
C LEU A 185 -21.70 -15.08 22.37
N LEU A 186 -20.66 -15.71 21.80
CA LEU A 186 -20.77 -16.98 21.10
C LEU A 186 -20.59 -18.20 22.01
N LYS A 187 -19.86 -18.07 23.13
CA LYS A 187 -19.64 -19.13 24.13
C LYS A 187 -19.15 -20.45 23.48
N SER A 188 -19.99 -21.47 23.47
CA SER A 188 -19.67 -22.81 22.93
C SER A 188 -19.78 -22.89 21.40
N GLU A 189 -20.30 -21.88 20.72
CA GLU A 189 -20.43 -21.84 19.26
C GLU A 189 -19.15 -21.34 18.55
N ILE A 190 -18.06 -21.12 19.31
CA ILE A 190 -16.79 -20.61 18.78
C ILE A 190 -16.05 -21.69 18.00
N PRO A 191 -15.69 -21.47 16.72
CA PRO A 191 -14.83 -22.40 15.97
C PRO A 191 -13.44 -22.50 16.59
N THR A 192 -12.86 -23.70 16.51
CA THR A 192 -11.49 -23.97 16.97
C THR A 192 -10.50 -23.07 16.23
N GLY A 193 -9.54 -22.48 16.94
CA GLY A 193 -8.48 -21.63 16.38
C GLY A 193 -8.85 -20.16 16.17
N LEU A 194 -10.13 -19.79 16.15
CA LEU A 194 -10.55 -18.39 15.97
C LEU A 194 -9.96 -17.46 17.05
N GLY A 195 -10.04 -17.89 18.33
CA GLY A 195 -9.53 -17.11 19.45
C GLY A 195 -8.01 -16.96 19.43
N GLU A 196 -7.30 -18.01 19.06
CA GLU A 196 -5.84 -17.95 18.94
C GLU A 196 -5.42 -17.01 17.83
N THR A 197 -6.08 -17.08 16.67
CA THR A 197 -5.79 -16.19 15.52
C THR A 197 -6.08 -14.74 15.86
N ILE A 198 -7.27 -14.42 16.38
CA ILE A 198 -7.62 -13.05 16.77
C ILE A 198 -6.65 -12.55 17.85
N GLY A 199 -6.44 -13.34 18.92
CA GLY A 199 -5.56 -12.97 20.02
C GLY A 199 -4.11 -12.75 19.60
N PHE A 200 -3.63 -13.47 18.59
CA PHE A 200 -2.28 -13.25 18.03
C PHE A 200 -2.23 -12.00 17.18
N VAL A 201 -3.10 -11.86 16.18
CA VAL A 201 -3.05 -10.75 15.23
C VAL A 201 -3.30 -9.40 15.91
N THR A 202 -4.19 -9.35 16.88
CA THR A 202 -4.51 -8.11 17.60
C THR A 202 -3.37 -7.58 18.46
N ARG A 203 -2.42 -8.43 18.89
CA ARG A 203 -1.19 -7.97 19.56
C ARG A 203 -0.35 -7.04 18.66
N PHE A 204 -0.46 -7.20 17.35
CA PHE A 204 0.24 -6.40 16.35
C PHE A 204 -0.63 -5.29 15.76
N SER A 205 -1.83 -5.03 16.30
CA SER A 205 -2.77 -4.04 15.75
C SER A 205 -2.14 -2.65 15.53
N SER A 206 -1.27 -2.20 16.46
CA SER A 206 -0.53 -0.94 16.32
C SER A 206 0.50 -0.98 15.19
N ILE A 207 1.21 -2.11 15.03
CA ILE A 207 2.20 -2.28 13.94
C ILE A 207 1.46 -2.38 12.60
N ILE A 208 0.36 -3.13 12.52
CA ILE A 208 -0.51 -3.22 11.36
C ILE A 208 -1.05 -1.83 10.99
N GLY A 209 -1.59 -1.10 11.98
CA GLY A 209 -2.08 0.27 11.77
C GLY A 209 -1.01 1.19 11.20
N ASN A 210 0.16 1.25 11.82
CA ASN A 210 1.28 2.06 11.36
C ASN A 210 1.74 1.68 9.95
N SER A 211 1.94 0.38 9.68
CA SER A 211 2.41 -0.11 8.38
C SER A 211 1.41 0.18 7.27
N MET A 212 0.11 0.11 7.58
CA MET A 212 -1.00 0.36 6.65
C MET A 212 -1.54 1.79 6.72
N LYS A 213 -0.80 2.74 7.31
CA LYS A 213 -1.19 4.16 7.44
C LYS A 213 -2.58 4.35 8.05
N TRP A 214 -2.99 3.45 8.94
CA TRP A 214 -4.31 3.45 9.61
C TRP A 214 -5.50 3.42 8.63
N ASN A 215 -5.28 2.90 7.42
CA ASN A 215 -6.27 2.86 6.35
C ASN A 215 -6.96 1.48 6.32
N PRO A 216 -8.29 1.38 6.53
CA PRO A 216 -9.01 0.11 6.58
C PRO A 216 -8.90 -0.68 5.28
N ARG A 217 -8.84 -0.02 4.12
CA ARG A 217 -8.66 -0.69 2.81
C ARG A 217 -7.29 -1.38 2.73
N LEU A 218 -6.22 -0.72 3.18
CA LEU A 218 -4.88 -1.31 3.18
C LEU A 218 -4.78 -2.45 4.19
N ILE A 219 -5.36 -2.30 5.40
CA ILE A 219 -5.42 -3.35 6.41
C ILE A 219 -6.14 -4.58 5.85
N LYS A 220 -7.30 -4.41 5.24
CA LYS A 220 -8.06 -5.54 4.63
C LYS A 220 -7.25 -6.23 3.54
N ARG A 221 -6.57 -5.47 2.67
CA ARG A 221 -5.72 -6.04 1.61
C ARG A 221 -4.55 -6.84 2.20
N PHE A 222 -3.92 -6.33 3.25
CA PHE A 222 -2.84 -7.03 3.95
C PHE A 222 -3.33 -8.33 4.57
N LEU A 223 -4.47 -8.34 5.26
CA LEU A 223 -5.04 -9.54 5.86
C LEU A 223 -5.50 -10.56 4.81
N ASN A 224 -6.08 -10.11 3.70
CA ASN A 224 -6.42 -11.00 2.58
C ASN A 224 -5.15 -11.65 1.98
N ALA A 225 -4.06 -10.90 1.84
CA ALA A 225 -2.78 -11.45 1.39
C ALA A 225 -2.21 -12.47 2.41
N PHE A 226 -2.37 -12.18 3.70
CA PHE A 226 -1.99 -13.12 4.76
C PHE A 226 -2.80 -14.42 4.70
N GLU A 227 -4.11 -14.36 4.55
CA GLU A 227 -4.96 -15.56 4.40
C GLU A 227 -4.59 -16.36 3.16
N MET A 228 -4.34 -15.68 2.03
CA MET A 228 -3.91 -16.34 0.79
C MET A 228 -2.55 -17.04 0.96
N ARG A 229 -1.55 -16.37 1.53
CA ARG A 229 -0.23 -16.98 1.77
C ARG A 229 -0.30 -18.10 2.82
N SER A 230 -1.16 -17.99 3.83
CA SER A 230 -1.43 -19.05 4.80
C SER A 230 -2.02 -20.30 4.13
N SER A 231 -2.95 -20.11 3.18
CA SER A 231 -3.52 -21.21 2.40
C SER A 231 -2.49 -21.89 1.49
N LEU A 232 -1.53 -21.13 0.94
CA LEU A 232 -0.41 -21.69 0.16
C LEU A 232 0.54 -22.52 1.04
N LEU A 233 0.82 -22.07 2.28
CA LEU A 233 1.58 -22.88 3.27
C LEU A 233 0.85 -24.20 3.58
N GLU A 234 -0.46 -24.15 3.79
CA GLU A 234 -1.24 -25.37 4.03
C GLU A 234 -1.18 -26.35 2.85
N GLN A 235 -1.23 -25.84 1.62
CA GLN A 235 -1.10 -26.66 0.41
C GLN A 235 0.30 -27.27 0.25
N SER A 236 1.34 -26.62 0.77
CA SER A 236 2.70 -27.20 0.82
C SER A 236 2.91 -28.17 1.98
N GLY A 237 1.86 -28.45 2.77
CA GLY A 237 1.88 -29.42 3.87
C GLY A 237 2.19 -28.82 5.25
N ILE A 238 2.34 -27.51 5.34
CA ILE A 238 2.60 -26.80 6.61
C ILE A 238 1.29 -26.29 7.17
N THR A 239 0.74 -27.01 8.13
CA THR A 239 -0.59 -26.69 8.70
C THR A 239 -0.51 -26.18 10.14
N ASP A 240 0.69 -26.10 10.70
CA ASP A 240 0.87 -25.68 12.09
C ASP A 240 0.64 -24.16 12.24
N ILE A 241 0.06 -23.79 13.37
CA ILE A 241 -0.31 -22.41 13.67
C ILE A 241 0.92 -21.51 13.92
N LYS A 242 2.05 -22.10 14.35
CA LYS A 242 3.29 -21.33 14.59
C LYS A 242 3.83 -20.78 13.28
N SER A 243 3.87 -21.59 12.23
CA SER A 243 4.30 -21.15 10.90
C SER A 243 3.40 -20.04 10.34
N LYS A 244 2.08 -20.12 10.53
CA LYS A 244 1.16 -19.04 10.14
C LYS A 244 1.44 -17.74 10.91
N PHE A 245 1.71 -17.83 12.21
CA PHE A 245 2.00 -16.65 13.01
C PHE A 245 3.37 -16.05 12.65
N ALA A 246 4.37 -16.88 12.40
CA ALA A 246 5.66 -16.43 11.89
C ALA A 246 5.53 -15.76 10.50
N LEU A 247 4.67 -16.29 9.63
CA LEU A 247 4.36 -15.67 8.34
C LEU A 247 3.77 -14.26 8.50
N LEU A 248 2.81 -14.05 9.42
CA LEU A 248 2.26 -12.72 9.68
C LEU A 248 3.35 -11.72 10.09
N LYS A 249 4.24 -12.14 11.01
CA LYS A 249 5.35 -11.31 11.46
C LYS A 249 6.32 -10.98 10.32
N LEU A 250 6.66 -11.98 9.50
CA LEU A 250 7.49 -11.81 8.32
C LEU A 250 6.88 -10.82 7.33
N MET A 251 5.58 -10.92 7.06
CA MET A 251 4.85 -9.99 6.20
C MET A 251 4.81 -8.56 6.75
N LEU A 252 4.78 -8.39 8.08
CA LEU A 252 4.87 -7.05 8.69
C LEU A 252 6.28 -6.45 8.54
N ILE A 253 7.34 -7.28 8.65
CA ILE A 253 8.72 -6.86 8.37
C ILE A 253 8.84 -6.49 6.88
N GLU A 254 8.35 -7.33 5.97
CA GLU A 254 8.31 -7.09 4.52
C GLU A 254 7.68 -5.73 4.18
N GLN A 255 6.56 -5.39 4.83
CA GLN A 255 5.79 -4.18 4.54
C GLN A 255 6.46 -2.89 5.01
N LYS A 256 7.18 -2.92 6.12
CA LYS A 256 7.69 -1.71 6.78
C LYS A 256 9.20 -1.64 6.85
N HIS A 257 9.88 -2.77 6.90
CA HIS A 257 11.30 -2.90 7.14
C HIS A 257 11.95 -3.74 6.04
N VAL A 258 11.89 -3.22 4.80
CA VAL A 258 12.31 -3.95 3.58
C VAL A 258 13.76 -4.40 3.64
N GLU A 259 14.66 -3.58 4.19
CA GLU A 259 16.08 -3.93 4.29
C GLU A 259 16.30 -5.10 5.27
N GLN A 260 15.64 -5.10 6.44
CA GLN A 260 15.70 -6.21 7.39
C GLN A 260 15.06 -7.48 6.84
N PHE A 261 14.01 -7.34 6.04
CA PHE A 261 13.41 -8.46 5.32
C PHE A 261 14.41 -9.10 4.33
N LYS A 262 15.16 -8.29 3.58
CA LYS A 262 16.20 -8.76 2.66
C LYS A 262 17.37 -9.42 3.40
N GLN A 263 17.82 -8.82 4.51
CA GLN A 263 18.87 -9.40 5.36
C GLN A 263 18.43 -10.77 5.88
N LEU A 264 17.23 -10.85 6.44
CA LEU A 264 16.67 -12.08 6.97
C LEU A 264 16.58 -13.18 5.89
N ASN A 265 16.09 -12.83 4.68
CA ASN A 265 16.09 -13.74 3.55
C ASN A 265 17.51 -14.23 3.20
N SER A 266 18.49 -13.32 3.14
CA SER A 266 19.88 -13.66 2.85
C SER A 266 20.45 -14.65 3.87
N TRP A 267 20.24 -14.40 5.17
CA TRP A 267 20.70 -15.29 6.23
C TRP A 267 20.04 -16.68 6.16
N VAL A 268 18.73 -16.73 5.96
CA VAL A 268 17.98 -18.00 5.85
C VAL A 268 18.41 -18.79 4.62
N MET A 269 18.66 -18.15 3.49
CA MET A 269 19.08 -18.83 2.27
C MET A 269 20.56 -19.28 2.30
N SER A 270 21.39 -18.62 3.12
CA SER A 270 22.81 -18.98 3.30
C SER A 270 23.03 -20.11 4.32
N ASN A 271 22.07 -20.34 5.19
CA ASN A 271 22.18 -21.32 6.28
C ASN A 271 21.19 -22.48 6.09
N LEU A 272 21.66 -23.71 6.33
CA LEU A 272 20.81 -24.91 6.30
C LEU A 272 19.99 -25.09 7.58
N SER A 273 20.31 -24.33 8.63
CA SER A 273 19.62 -24.29 9.92
C SER A 273 19.32 -22.84 10.28
N THR A 274 18.74 -22.61 11.45
CA THR A 274 18.46 -21.27 11.97
C THR A 274 19.71 -20.38 11.93
N PRO A 275 19.65 -19.22 11.27
CA PRO A 275 20.77 -18.30 11.19
C PRO A 275 21.25 -17.88 12.59
N PRO A 276 22.56 -17.85 12.88
CA PRO A 276 23.08 -17.39 14.16
C PRO A 276 22.76 -15.91 14.43
N GLU A 277 22.72 -15.09 13.40
CA GLU A 277 22.33 -13.67 13.45
C GLU A 277 20.92 -13.50 14.03
N LEU A 278 20.00 -14.34 13.60
CA LEU A 278 18.62 -14.33 14.07
C LEU A 278 18.52 -14.64 15.56
N ARG A 279 19.35 -15.59 16.07
CA ARG A 279 19.40 -15.91 17.50
C ARG A 279 19.92 -14.73 18.34
N VAL A 280 20.94 -14.03 17.86
CA VAL A 280 21.46 -12.82 18.54
C VAL A 280 20.36 -11.77 18.69
N ILE A 281 19.60 -11.55 17.62
CA ILE A 281 18.51 -10.58 17.62
C ILE A 281 17.36 -11.02 18.54
N GLU A 282 17.00 -12.31 18.51
CA GLU A 282 15.96 -12.88 19.39
C GLU A 282 16.36 -12.81 20.86
N ASP A 283 17.61 -13.13 21.19
CA ASP A 283 18.12 -13.06 22.57
C ASP A 283 18.18 -11.62 23.07
N TYR A 284 18.59 -10.69 22.24
CA TYR A 284 18.52 -9.25 22.57
C TYR A 284 17.08 -8.80 22.81
N ALA A 285 16.16 -9.18 21.94
CA ALA A 285 14.74 -8.82 22.05
C ALA A 285 14.07 -9.41 23.32
N ASP A 286 14.58 -10.56 23.81
CA ASP A 286 14.14 -11.16 25.07
C ASP A 286 14.83 -10.59 26.32
N GLY A 287 15.77 -9.65 26.16
CA GLY A 287 16.58 -9.10 27.26
C GLY A 287 17.62 -10.08 27.81
N LYS A 288 17.99 -11.12 27.06
CA LYS A 288 19.03 -12.10 27.40
C LYS A 288 20.38 -11.75 26.83
N GLY A 289 20.42 -10.96 25.71
CA GLY A 289 21.61 -10.46 25.07
C GLY A 289 21.94 -9.04 25.50
N GLU A 290 23.22 -8.71 25.65
CA GLU A 290 23.65 -7.36 26.07
C GLU A 290 23.71 -6.36 24.90
N GLU A 291 24.09 -6.81 23.70
CA GLU A 291 24.26 -5.95 22.52
C GLU A 291 23.85 -6.64 21.21
N LEU A 292 23.35 -5.85 20.24
CA LEU A 292 23.06 -6.32 18.87
C LEU A 292 24.32 -6.43 17.99
N GLY A 293 25.49 -5.95 18.45
CA GLY A 293 26.71 -5.98 17.68
C GLY A 293 26.58 -5.28 16.33
N GLU A 294 26.82 -6.00 15.24
CA GLU A 294 26.71 -5.49 13.87
C GLU A 294 25.24 -5.29 13.41
N HIS A 295 24.26 -5.73 14.19
CA HIS A 295 22.82 -5.70 13.81
C HIS A 295 22.07 -4.53 14.46
N GLN A 296 22.71 -3.38 14.65
CA GLN A 296 22.10 -2.19 15.26
C GLN A 296 20.89 -1.65 14.47
N ASP A 297 20.80 -1.94 13.21
CA ASP A 297 19.67 -1.62 12.32
C ASP A 297 18.38 -2.38 12.70
N TRP A 298 18.50 -3.45 13.52
CA TRP A 298 17.37 -4.15 14.13
C TRP A 298 16.88 -3.51 15.44
N ASN A 299 17.57 -2.51 15.96
CA ASN A 299 17.17 -1.79 17.18
C ASN A 299 16.00 -0.83 16.91
N ASN A 300 14.87 -1.38 16.55
CA ASN A 300 13.62 -0.65 16.29
C ASN A 300 12.51 -1.27 17.15
N PRO A 301 11.69 -0.46 17.85
CA PRO A 301 10.64 -0.99 18.73
C PRO A 301 9.66 -1.96 18.08
N ASP A 302 9.29 -1.72 16.80
CA ASP A 302 8.39 -2.62 16.07
C ASP A 302 9.09 -3.93 15.72
N LEU A 303 10.35 -3.89 15.26
CA LEU A 303 11.15 -5.09 14.97
C LEU A 303 11.40 -5.91 16.24
N ILE A 304 11.82 -5.27 17.33
CA ILE A 304 12.03 -5.93 18.63
C ILE A 304 10.76 -6.62 19.08
N LYS A 305 9.60 -5.95 18.99
CA LYS A 305 8.32 -6.57 19.33
C LYS A 305 7.98 -7.75 18.40
N LEU A 306 8.19 -7.62 17.09
CA LEU A 306 7.92 -8.70 16.12
C LEU A 306 8.80 -9.92 16.38
N VAL A 307 10.07 -9.71 16.75
CA VAL A 307 11.02 -10.81 16.99
C VAL A 307 10.81 -11.44 18.38
N SER A 308 10.52 -10.64 19.41
CA SER A 308 10.33 -11.14 20.80
C SER A 308 9.07 -11.97 20.98
N GLU A 309 7.98 -11.68 20.25
CA GLU A 309 6.72 -12.42 20.42
C GLU A 309 6.81 -13.86 19.89
N ALA A 310 6.25 -14.79 20.65
CA ALA A 310 6.16 -16.18 20.22
C ALA A 310 5.10 -16.38 19.10
N PRO A 311 5.31 -17.30 18.17
CA PRO A 311 6.50 -18.15 18.00
C PRO A 311 7.72 -17.37 17.55
N LYS A 312 8.90 -17.79 17.97
CA LYS A 312 10.17 -17.25 17.46
C LYS A 312 10.38 -17.68 16.02
N PHE A 313 11.08 -16.85 15.23
CA PHE A 313 11.46 -17.24 13.87
C PHE A 313 12.40 -18.46 13.86
N SER A 314 13.22 -18.59 14.91
CA SER A 314 14.10 -19.77 15.11
C SER A 314 13.35 -21.07 15.39
N GLU A 315 12.05 -21.03 15.71
CA GLU A 315 11.22 -22.21 15.98
C GLU A 315 10.53 -22.79 14.72
N VAL A 316 10.63 -22.10 13.58
CA VAL A 316 9.95 -22.47 12.32
C VAL A 316 10.93 -22.55 11.16
N ASP A 317 10.59 -23.32 10.12
CA ASP A 317 11.37 -23.33 8.88
C ASP A 317 11.02 -22.08 8.05
N MET A 318 11.86 -21.07 8.15
CA MET A 318 11.64 -19.80 7.46
C MET A 318 11.78 -19.89 5.93
N ARG A 319 12.43 -20.93 5.40
CA ARG A 319 12.59 -21.10 3.93
C ARG A 319 11.23 -21.21 3.25
N GLU A 320 10.31 -21.96 3.86
CA GLU A 320 8.94 -22.11 3.36
C GLU A 320 8.16 -20.79 3.44
N LEU A 321 8.37 -20.01 4.51
CA LEU A 321 7.75 -18.69 4.65
C LEU A 321 8.23 -17.73 3.56
N PHE A 322 9.53 -17.72 3.25
CA PHE A 322 10.08 -16.94 2.15
C PHE A 322 9.62 -17.45 0.79
N TRP A 323 9.42 -18.75 0.63
CA TRP A 323 8.92 -19.31 -0.62
C TRP A 323 7.52 -18.80 -0.97
N VAL A 324 6.60 -18.67 -0.01
CA VAL A 324 5.27 -18.09 -0.23
C VAL A 324 5.26 -16.55 -0.26
N SER A 325 6.36 -15.91 0.16
CA SER A 325 6.53 -14.45 0.18
C SER A 325 7.45 -13.93 -0.95
N ARG A 326 7.74 -14.75 -1.96
CA ARG A 326 8.75 -14.46 -2.99
C ARG A 326 8.40 -13.34 -3.97
N ASP A 327 7.17 -12.84 -3.99
CA ASP A 327 6.73 -11.83 -4.97
C ASP A 327 7.61 -10.57 -4.98
N ILE A 328 8.07 -10.12 -3.81
CA ILE A 328 8.97 -8.96 -3.69
C ILE A 328 10.43 -9.36 -3.97
N ILE A 329 10.80 -10.61 -3.71
CA ILE A 329 12.17 -11.09 -3.88
C ILE A 329 12.50 -11.28 -5.36
N VAL A 330 11.52 -11.70 -6.17
CA VAL A 330 11.70 -11.98 -7.61
C VAL A 330 12.00 -10.72 -8.43
N GLU A 331 11.43 -9.58 -8.10
CA GLU A 331 11.75 -8.31 -8.79
C GLU A 331 13.22 -7.91 -8.63
N GLN A 332 13.87 -8.32 -7.53
CA GLN A 332 15.27 -7.99 -7.24
C GLN A 332 16.25 -9.14 -7.52
N MET A 333 15.75 -10.34 -7.78
CA MET A 333 16.54 -11.56 -7.98
C MET A 333 16.35 -12.20 -9.36
N SER A 334 15.98 -11.43 -10.38
CA SER A 334 15.72 -11.93 -11.74
C SER A 334 16.89 -12.71 -12.38
N GLY A 335 18.10 -12.67 -11.79
CA GLY A 335 19.23 -13.52 -12.17
C GLY A 335 19.53 -14.67 -11.18
N LEU A 336 19.00 -14.63 -9.95
CA LEU A 336 19.41 -15.52 -8.85
C LEU A 336 18.41 -16.66 -8.54
N SER A 337 17.19 -16.62 -9.09
CA SER A 337 16.11 -17.54 -8.69
C SER A 337 16.25 -18.97 -9.24
N LEU A 338 17.13 -19.18 -10.21
CA LEU A 338 17.36 -20.48 -10.83
C LEU A 338 18.52 -21.26 -10.20
N VAL A 339 19.28 -20.63 -9.31
CA VAL A 339 20.50 -21.22 -8.72
C VAL A 339 20.15 -22.09 -7.53
N SER A 340 20.64 -23.32 -7.49
CA SER A 340 20.42 -24.26 -6.39
C SER A 340 20.91 -23.69 -5.05
N THR A 341 20.23 -24.04 -3.95
CA THR A 341 20.58 -23.59 -2.60
C THR A 341 22.02 -23.95 -2.22
N ARG A 342 22.52 -25.09 -2.73
CA ARG A 342 23.90 -25.55 -2.52
C ARG A 342 24.89 -24.62 -3.17
N VAL A 343 24.70 -24.27 -4.44
CA VAL A 343 25.57 -23.39 -5.22
C VAL A 343 25.62 -22.00 -4.60
N ARG A 344 24.45 -21.46 -4.24
CA ARG A 344 24.34 -20.16 -3.57
C ARG A 344 25.06 -20.12 -2.23
N GLY A 345 24.94 -21.18 -1.43
CA GLY A 345 25.63 -21.29 -0.15
C GLY A 345 27.16 -21.25 -0.32
N VAL A 346 27.70 -21.94 -1.33
CA VAL A 346 29.14 -21.93 -1.64
C VAL A 346 29.58 -20.54 -2.15
N PHE A 347 28.81 -19.93 -3.06
CA PHE A 347 29.05 -18.59 -3.52
C PHE A 347 29.14 -17.58 -2.37
N ASN A 348 28.16 -17.55 -1.48
CA ASN A 348 28.12 -16.61 -0.37
C ASN A 348 29.28 -16.82 0.61
N ARG A 349 29.70 -18.07 0.89
CA ARG A 349 30.87 -18.32 1.73
C ARG A 349 32.16 -17.87 1.08
N ALA A 350 32.31 -18.04 -0.23
CA ALA A 350 33.47 -17.56 -0.97
C ALA A 350 33.48 -16.02 -1.09
N TYR A 351 32.34 -15.43 -1.38
CA TYR A 351 32.18 -13.99 -1.60
C TYR A 351 32.37 -13.18 -0.30
N ASN A 352 31.75 -13.62 0.80
CA ASN A 352 31.83 -12.95 2.10
C ASN A 352 33.03 -13.42 2.96
N ALA A 353 33.97 -14.17 2.39
CA ALA A 353 35.11 -14.65 3.13
C ALA A 353 36.00 -13.48 3.60
N SER A 354 36.21 -13.41 4.93
CA SER A 354 37.01 -12.35 5.58
C SER A 354 38.52 -12.40 5.26
N THR A 355 38.98 -13.53 4.76
CA THR A 355 40.41 -13.74 4.39
C THR A 355 40.54 -14.60 3.14
N ASP A 356 41.62 -14.38 2.37
CA ASP A 356 41.91 -15.16 1.15
C ASP A 356 42.09 -16.64 1.43
N ASN A 357 42.64 -17.00 2.60
CA ASN A 357 42.80 -18.40 3.00
C ASN A 357 41.46 -19.12 3.15
N VAL A 358 40.42 -18.44 3.69
CA VAL A 358 39.09 -19.02 3.81
C VAL A 358 38.45 -19.17 2.44
N ARG A 359 38.59 -18.17 1.57
CA ARG A 359 38.12 -18.20 0.18
C ARG A 359 38.74 -19.37 -0.61
N GLU A 360 40.05 -19.49 -0.52
CA GLU A 360 40.80 -20.57 -1.18
C GLU A 360 40.38 -21.95 -0.69
N ASN A 361 40.10 -22.12 0.60
CA ASN A 361 39.66 -23.36 1.18
C ASN A 361 38.24 -23.76 0.68
N VAL A 362 37.32 -22.80 0.58
CA VAL A 362 35.99 -23.00 -0.02
C VAL A 362 36.12 -23.42 -1.49
N CYS A 363 36.97 -22.74 -2.26
CA CYS A 363 37.18 -23.09 -3.66
C CYS A 363 37.79 -24.49 -3.83
N LYS A 364 38.77 -24.86 -3.03
CA LYS A 364 39.42 -26.19 -3.12
C LYS A 364 38.55 -27.34 -2.70
N ASN A 365 37.73 -27.15 -1.68
CA ASN A 365 37.00 -28.26 -1.07
C ASN A 365 35.53 -28.33 -1.54
N GLU A 366 34.89 -27.22 -1.72
CA GLU A 366 33.46 -27.16 -2.03
C GLU A 366 33.18 -26.96 -3.52
N VAL A 367 33.88 -26.04 -4.18
CA VAL A 367 33.73 -25.82 -5.62
C VAL A 367 34.27 -27.00 -6.41
N ALA A 368 35.40 -27.54 -6.02
CA ALA A 368 35.97 -28.72 -6.68
C ALA A 368 35.11 -30.00 -6.56
N ALA A 369 34.19 -30.05 -5.61
CA ALA A 369 33.26 -31.16 -5.40
C ALA A 369 31.88 -30.96 -6.06
N MET A 370 31.70 -29.87 -6.83
CA MET A 370 30.45 -29.55 -7.54
C MET A 370 30.27 -30.37 -8.81
N SER A 371 29.02 -30.61 -9.17
CA SER A 371 28.66 -31.15 -10.49
C SER A 371 28.89 -30.12 -11.60
N ALA A 372 28.92 -30.54 -12.87
CA ALA A 372 29.04 -29.64 -13.99
C ALA A 372 27.89 -28.60 -14.05
N ASN A 373 26.66 -29.03 -13.74
CA ASN A 373 25.50 -28.12 -13.67
C ASN A 373 25.65 -27.10 -12.52
N ASP A 374 26.11 -27.55 -11.33
CA ASP A 374 26.33 -26.64 -10.20
C ASP A 374 27.41 -25.61 -10.50
N LEU A 375 28.45 -25.96 -11.26
CA LEU A 375 29.49 -25.06 -11.69
C LEU A 375 28.96 -24.01 -12.71
N GLU A 376 28.12 -24.41 -13.65
CA GLU A 376 27.48 -23.51 -14.59
C GLU A 376 26.60 -22.48 -13.86
N GLU A 377 25.76 -22.95 -12.92
CA GLU A 377 24.97 -22.08 -12.05
C GLU A 377 25.83 -21.14 -11.20
N LEU A 378 27.00 -21.58 -10.73
CA LEU A 378 27.93 -20.75 -9.96
C LEU A 378 28.55 -19.64 -10.81
N PHE A 379 28.93 -19.95 -12.06
CA PHE A 379 29.47 -18.96 -12.99
C PHE A 379 28.42 -17.91 -13.36
N ASP A 380 27.19 -18.32 -13.65
CA ASP A 380 26.08 -17.38 -13.93
C ASP A 380 25.83 -16.43 -12.75
N LEU A 381 25.97 -16.93 -11.53
CA LEU A 381 25.83 -16.16 -10.31
C LEU A 381 26.97 -15.14 -10.13
N ILE A 382 28.20 -15.52 -10.44
CA ILE A 382 29.36 -14.62 -10.39
C ILE A 382 29.22 -13.54 -11.45
N ASP A 383 28.87 -13.88 -12.68
CA ASP A 383 28.68 -12.92 -13.77
C ASP A 383 27.57 -11.92 -13.47
N SER A 384 26.43 -12.39 -12.94
CA SER A 384 25.33 -11.54 -12.49
C SER A 384 25.77 -10.55 -11.41
N LYS A 385 26.62 -11.00 -10.47
CA LYS A 385 27.11 -10.15 -9.39
C LYS A 385 28.10 -9.10 -9.86
N ILE A 386 29.00 -9.45 -10.77
CA ILE A 386 29.96 -8.52 -11.40
C ILE A 386 29.23 -7.43 -12.18
N LEU A 387 28.11 -7.78 -12.88
CA LEU A 387 27.32 -6.82 -13.65
C LEU A 387 26.51 -5.87 -12.78
N THR A 388 26.17 -6.26 -11.55
CA THR A 388 25.32 -5.46 -10.65
C THR A 388 26.10 -4.59 -9.68
N GLU A 389 27.37 -4.88 -9.41
CA GLU A 389 28.22 -4.03 -8.57
C GLU A 389 28.96 -2.97 -9.42
N PRO A 390 28.82 -1.67 -9.07
CA PRO A 390 29.64 -0.65 -9.72
C PRO A 390 31.10 -0.93 -9.40
N THR A 391 31.93 -1.11 -10.42
CA THR A 391 33.40 -1.13 -10.28
C THR A 391 33.78 0.13 -9.50
N GLU A 392 34.33 -0.02 -8.29
CA GLU A 392 35.02 1.06 -7.61
C GLU A 392 36.09 1.57 -8.57
N LYS A 393 35.94 2.82 -9.03
CA LYS A 393 37.00 3.50 -9.72
C LYS A 393 38.09 3.75 -8.68
N GLU A 394 39.19 3.03 -8.80
CA GLU A 394 40.43 3.42 -8.17
C GLU A 394 40.70 4.90 -8.48
N GLY A 395 40.72 5.73 -7.44
CA GLY A 395 41.14 7.10 -7.45
C GLY A 395 42.43 7.25 -6.68
#